data_4fe7f551a6ed16b312149f073674c31f
#
_entry.id   4fe7f551a6ed16b312149f073674c31f
#
_cell.length_a   1.000
_cell.length_b   1.000
_cell.length_c   1.000
_cell.angle_alpha   90.00
_cell.angle_beta   90.00
_cell.angle_gamma   90.00
#
_symmetry.space_group_name_H-M   'P 1'
#
loop_
_entity.id
_entity.type
_entity.pdbx_description
1 polymer ?
#
loop_
_entity_poly.entity_id
_entity_poly.type
_entity_poly.pdbx_seq_one_letter_code
_entity_poly.pdbx_strand_id
1 'polypeptide(L)'
;APVAPPVAAREENMVINRELLFKGAAYWNQLCDILLVEGVGGLLCPLTETESVADLAKGLGYPLIIVIGNHLGTINHTLLTIEVAEKRGLSIAGLVINSTSPESESSASKTNPDELKQRVQYPILATVGYQLNSIRNKHEKPTGPHLFDHPFDDINWLTLTD
;
A
#
# COMPACT_ATOMS: atom_id res chain seq x y z
N ALA A 1 -17.62 -3.72 11.06
CA ALA A 1 -18.16 -3.81 9.69
C ALA A 1 -17.09 -3.30 8.71
N PRO A 2 -17.03 -3.77 7.44
CA PRO A 2 -16.09 -3.27 6.44
C PRO A 2 -16.60 -1.93 5.86
N VAL A 3 -16.48 -0.88 6.65
CA VAL A 3 -16.91 0.49 6.34
C VAL A 3 -15.76 1.47 6.55
N ALA A 4 -15.90 2.70 6.07
CA ALA A 4 -14.88 3.72 6.29
C ALA A 4 -14.69 4.03 7.79
N PRO A 5 -13.47 4.35 8.25
CA PRO A 5 -13.17 4.58 9.67
C PRO A 5 -14.14 5.51 10.41
N PRO A 6 -14.55 6.68 9.88
CA PRO A 6 -15.49 7.55 10.57
C PRO A 6 -16.89 6.91 10.77
N VAL A 7 -17.29 6.05 9.80
CA VAL A 7 -18.57 5.33 9.91
C VAL A 7 -18.49 4.30 11.02
N ALA A 8 -17.43 3.48 11.06
CA ALA A 8 -17.21 2.52 12.14
C ALA A 8 -17.14 3.21 13.50
N ALA A 9 -16.42 4.32 13.60
CA ALA A 9 -16.30 5.08 14.84
C ALA A 9 -17.67 5.58 15.35
N ARG A 10 -18.54 6.09 14.46
CA ARG A 10 -19.89 6.50 14.82
C ARG A 10 -20.76 5.34 15.28
N GLU A 11 -20.69 4.18 14.60
CA GLU A 11 -21.43 2.97 15.00
C GLU A 11 -21.03 2.47 16.40
N GLU A 12 -19.75 2.64 16.75
CA GLU A 12 -19.20 2.22 18.04
C GLU A 12 -19.21 3.34 19.11
N ASN A 13 -19.79 4.53 18.82
CA ASN A 13 -19.76 5.70 19.66
C ASN A 13 -18.34 6.11 20.10
N MET A 14 -17.37 5.97 19.19
CA MET A 14 -15.98 6.29 19.41
C MET A 14 -15.54 7.48 18.55
N VAL A 15 -14.40 8.08 18.92
CA VAL A 15 -13.72 9.10 18.13
C VAL A 15 -12.32 8.61 17.78
N ILE A 16 -11.94 8.74 16.52
CA ILE A 16 -10.59 8.37 16.07
C ILE A 16 -9.61 9.40 16.61
N ASN A 17 -8.70 8.95 17.46
CA ASN A 17 -7.69 9.81 18.06
C ASN A 17 -6.45 9.89 17.13
N ARG A 18 -6.37 10.97 16.36
CA ARG A 18 -5.26 11.25 15.47
C ARG A 18 -3.90 11.26 16.17
N GLU A 19 -3.81 11.90 17.35
CA GLU A 19 -2.55 11.99 18.09
C GLU A 19 -2.02 10.61 18.51
N LEU A 20 -2.92 9.65 18.79
CA LEU A 20 -2.52 8.30 19.14
C LEU A 20 -1.85 7.59 17.98
N LEU A 21 -2.30 7.84 16.72
CA LEU A 21 -1.68 7.30 15.52
C LEU A 21 -0.24 7.81 15.36
N PHE A 22 -0.02 9.12 15.52
CA PHE A 22 1.33 9.70 15.45
C PHE A 22 2.24 9.24 16.58
N LYS A 23 1.73 9.19 17.80
CA LYS A 23 2.48 8.67 18.97
C LYS A 23 2.85 7.20 18.78
N GLY A 24 1.94 6.41 18.23
CA GLY A 24 2.19 5.01 17.90
C GLY A 24 3.30 4.86 16.85
N ALA A 25 3.22 5.60 15.76
CA ALA A 25 4.26 5.59 14.73
C ALA A 25 5.63 6.04 15.29
N ALA A 26 5.67 7.13 16.06
CA ALA A 26 6.89 7.61 16.69
C ALA A 26 7.51 6.61 17.69
N TYR A 27 6.68 5.89 18.43
CA TYR A 27 7.12 4.84 19.34
C TYR A 27 7.77 3.68 18.58
N TRP A 28 7.09 3.14 17.56
CA TRP A 28 7.61 2.02 16.79
C TRP A 28 8.85 2.39 15.98
N ASN A 29 8.93 3.61 15.47
CA ASN A 29 10.11 4.10 14.73
C ASN A 29 11.41 4.11 15.55
N GLN A 30 11.31 4.11 16.89
CA GLN A 30 12.47 4.02 17.78
C GLN A 30 12.92 2.57 18.03
N LEU A 31 12.11 1.60 17.66
CA LEU A 31 12.32 0.18 17.99
C LEU A 31 12.67 -0.70 16.78
N CYS A 32 12.63 -0.15 15.57
CA CYS A 32 12.88 -0.89 14.33
C CYS A 32 13.70 -0.07 13.33
N ASP A 33 14.44 -0.78 12.48
CA ASP A 33 15.22 -0.15 11.40
C ASP A 33 14.32 0.32 10.25
N ILE A 34 13.18 -0.34 10.05
CA ILE A 34 12.19 -0.02 9.02
C ILE A 34 10.80 -0.07 9.65
N LEU A 35 10.03 0.99 9.50
CA LEU A 35 8.63 1.07 9.90
C LEU A 35 7.73 1.17 8.67
N LEU A 36 6.83 0.20 8.49
CA LEU A 36 5.76 0.26 7.50
C LEU A 36 4.45 0.67 8.18
N VAL A 37 3.83 1.71 7.64
CA VAL A 37 2.52 2.18 8.10
C VAL A 37 1.51 1.94 6.98
N GLU A 38 0.60 1.00 7.18
CA GLU A 38 -0.48 0.72 6.25
C GLU A 38 -1.64 1.69 6.46
N GLY A 39 -2.10 2.30 5.36
CA GLY A 39 -3.33 3.09 5.34
C GLY A 39 -4.58 2.22 5.28
N VAL A 40 -5.75 2.83 5.37
CA VAL A 40 -7.04 2.17 5.24
C VAL A 40 -7.77 2.65 3.99
N GLY A 41 -8.13 1.73 3.11
CA GLY A 41 -8.73 2.09 1.82
C GLY A 41 -7.74 2.80 0.89
N GLY A 42 -8.21 3.79 0.14
CA GLY A 42 -7.35 4.57 -0.76
C GLY A 42 -6.80 5.85 -0.10
N LEU A 43 -5.92 6.55 -0.82
CA LEU A 43 -5.23 7.76 -0.33
C LEU A 43 -6.20 8.87 0.16
N LEU A 44 -7.35 9.02 -0.48
CA LEU A 44 -8.39 9.98 -0.07
C LEU A 44 -9.49 9.35 0.80
N CYS A 45 -9.31 8.11 1.27
CA CYS A 45 -10.26 7.51 2.22
C CYS A 45 -10.35 8.39 3.46
N PRO A 46 -11.55 8.76 3.92
CA PRO A 46 -11.73 9.49 5.17
C PRO A 46 -11.16 8.68 6.36
N LEU A 47 -10.26 9.28 7.11
CA LEU A 47 -9.69 8.70 8.31
C LEU A 47 -10.43 9.20 9.56
N THR A 48 -10.71 10.50 9.59
CA THR A 48 -11.56 11.16 10.59
C THR A 48 -12.69 11.88 9.88
N GLU A 49 -13.50 12.65 10.60
CA GLU A 49 -14.56 13.48 9.98
C GLU A 49 -13.99 14.58 9.05
N THR A 50 -12.75 14.98 9.24
CA THR A 50 -12.14 16.12 8.52
C THR A 50 -10.84 15.76 7.81
N GLU A 51 -10.22 14.62 8.10
CA GLU A 51 -8.92 14.21 7.56
C GLU A 51 -9.01 12.89 6.80
N SER A 52 -8.19 12.77 5.76
CA SER A 52 -8.02 11.57 4.94
C SER A 52 -6.73 10.83 5.30
N VAL A 53 -6.53 9.65 4.73
CA VAL A 53 -5.26 8.91 4.80
C VAL A 53 -4.09 9.75 4.27
N ALA A 54 -4.31 10.60 3.25
CA ALA A 54 -3.29 11.52 2.75
C ALA A 54 -2.83 12.55 3.79
N ASP A 55 -3.74 13.00 4.66
CA ASP A 55 -3.39 13.96 5.72
C ASP A 55 -2.54 13.27 6.81
N LEU A 56 -2.84 12.00 7.13
CA LEU A 56 -2.00 11.18 7.99
C LEU A 56 -0.61 10.98 7.37
N ALA A 57 -0.55 10.54 6.10
CA ALA A 57 0.70 10.32 5.38
C ALA A 57 1.57 11.58 5.35
N LYS A 58 0.95 12.75 5.08
CA LYS A 58 1.63 14.05 5.11
C LYS A 58 2.19 14.38 6.48
N GLY A 59 1.43 14.10 7.53
CA GLY A 59 1.88 14.36 8.91
C GLY A 59 3.00 13.43 9.37
N LEU A 60 3.05 12.19 8.87
CA LEU A 60 4.15 11.25 9.14
C LEU A 60 5.41 11.60 8.36
N GLY A 61 5.29 12.17 7.16
CA GLY A 61 6.41 12.54 6.31
C GLY A 61 7.15 11.37 5.67
N TYR A 62 6.60 10.17 5.74
CA TYR A 62 7.21 8.98 5.11
C TYR A 62 6.89 8.93 3.62
N PRO A 63 7.82 8.45 2.77
CA PRO A 63 7.55 8.25 1.37
C PRO A 63 6.50 7.16 1.16
N LEU A 64 5.64 7.33 0.16
CA LEU A 64 4.57 6.40 -0.16
C LEU A 64 5.07 5.25 -1.03
N ILE A 65 4.64 4.04 -0.70
CA ILE A 65 4.62 2.91 -1.61
C ILE A 65 3.16 2.71 -2.04
N ILE A 66 2.87 2.91 -3.33
CA ILE A 66 1.51 2.76 -3.85
C ILE A 66 1.31 1.30 -4.26
N VAL A 67 0.46 0.59 -3.53
CA VAL A 67 0.10 -0.80 -3.86
C VAL A 67 -1.11 -0.80 -4.78
N ILE A 68 -0.96 -1.45 -5.92
CA ILE A 68 -1.88 -1.41 -7.05
C ILE A 68 -2.51 -2.80 -7.23
N GLY A 69 -3.83 -2.91 -7.19
CA GLY A 69 -4.52 -4.14 -7.58
C GLY A 69 -4.43 -4.35 -9.10
N ASN A 70 -3.94 -5.50 -9.55
CA ASN A 70 -3.73 -5.78 -10.97
C ASN A 70 -5.03 -6.27 -11.65
N HIS A 71 -5.88 -5.36 -12.06
CA HIS A 71 -7.16 -5.63 -12.72
C HIS A 71 -7.53 -4.53 -13.72
N LEU A 72 -8.64 -4.67 -14.45
CA LEU A 72 -9.14 -3.62 -15.33
C LEU A 72 -9.46 -2.35 -14.52
N GLY A 73 -9.04 -1.19 -15.04
CA GLY A 73 -9.20 0.12 -14.38
C GLY A 73 -8.00 0.56 -13.54
N THR A 74 -7.02 -0.33 -13.30
CA THR A 74 -5.86 -0.05 -12.44
C THR A 74 -5.03 1.13 -12.92
N ILE A 75 -4.84 1.29 -14.25
CA ILE A 75 -4.07 2.40 -14.81
C ILE A 75 -4.68 3.73 -14.39
N ASN A 76 -6.00 3.89 -14.56
CA ASN A 76 -6.71 5.10 -14.13
C ASN A 76 -6.59 5.35 -12.63
N HIS A 77 -6.82 4.33 -11.80
CA HIS A 77 -6.73 4.47 -10.34
C HIS A 77 -5.31 4.84 -9.88
N THR A 78 -4.30 4.28 -10.52
CA THR A 78 -2.89 4.57 -10.22
C THR A 78 -2.55 6.01 -10.55
N LEU A 79 -2.89 6.47 -11.77
CA LEU A 79 -2.62 7.84 -12.20
C LEU A 79 -3.35 8.87 -11.34
N LEU A 80 -4.62 8.63 -10.99
CA LEU A 80 -5.36 9.48 -10.06
C LEU A 80 -4.70 9.54 -8.67
N THR A 81 -4.23 8.41 -8.16
CA THR A 81 -3.55 8.35 -6.85
C THR A 81 -2.24 9.13 -6.87
N ILE A 82 -1.44 8.96 -7.93
CA ILE A 82 -0.18 9.70 -8.12
C ILE A 82 -0.46 11.20 -8.19
N GLU A 83 -1.40 11.62 -9.03
CA GLU A 83 -1.75 13.04 -9.19
C GLU A 83 -2.19 13.67 -7.86
N VAL A 84 -2.96 12.95 -7.06
CA VAL A 84 -3.38 13.43 -5.74
C VAL A 84 -2.20 13.50 -4.78
N ALA A 85 -1.32 12.49 -4.77
CA ALA A 85 -0.14 12.47 -3.92
C ALA A 85 0.78 13.67 -4.24
N GLU A 86 1.08 13.90 -5.51
CA GLU A 86 1.89 15.02 -5.96
C GLU A 86 1.28 16.37 -5.59
N LYS A 87 -0.01 16.57 -5.86
CA LYS A 87 -0.73 17.80 -5.50
C LYS A 87 -0.74 18.08 -3.99
N ARG A 88 -0.69 17.04 -3.17
CA ARG A 88 -0.60 17.17 -1.71
C ARG A 88 0.83 17.29 -1.19
N GLY A 89 1.83 17.21 -2.07
CA GLY A 89 3.25 17.29 -1.73
C GLY A 89 3.73 16.06 -0.96
N LEU A 90 3.19 14.88 -1.29
CA LEU A 90 3.64 13.61 -0.73
C LEU A 90 4.76 13.03 -1.61
N SER A 91 5.83 12.55 -1.00
CA SER A 91 6.87 11.80 -1.69
C SER A 91 6.36 10.42 -2.07
N ILE A 92 6.73 9.93 -3.25
CA ILE A 92 6.40 8.58 -3.73
C ILE A 92 7.72 7.83 -3.95
N ALA A 93 7.96 6.78 -3.18
CA ALA A 93 9.12 5.90 -3.32
C ALA A 93 8.99 4.96 -4.53
N GLY A 94 7.78 4.51 -4.82
CA GLY A 94 7.50 3.64 -5.96
C GLY A 94 6.17 2.92 -5.87
N LEU A 95 5.97 1.97 -6.77
CA LEU A 95 4.73 1.24 -6.95
C LEU A 95 4.96 -0.26 -6.79
N VAL A 96 3.98 -0.96 -6.22
CA VAL A 96 3.92 -2.42 -6.17
C VAL A 96 2.64 -2.88 -6.85
N ILE A 97 2.75 -3.73 -7.86
CA ILE A 97 1.59 -4.32 -8.55
C ILE A 97 1.26 -5.65 -7.90
N ASN A 98 0.04 -5.79 -7.38
CA ASN A 98 -0.39 -6.97 -6.64
C ASN A 98 -1.61 -7.63 -7.30
N SER A 99 -1.48 -8.90 -7.64
CA SER A 99 -2.57 -9.71 -8.18
C SER A 99 -3.31 -10.41 -7.04
N THR A 100 -4.54 -9.98 -6.76
CA THR A 100 -5.33 -10.41 -5.59
C THR A 100 -6.31 -11.56 -5.89
N SER A 101 -6.45 -11.96 -7.15
CA SER A 101 -7.36 -13.05 -7.55
C SER A 101 -6.80 -13.83 -8.74
N PRO A 102 -7.29 -15.06 -9.00
CA PRO A 102 -6.94 -15.84 -10.22
C PRO A 102 -7.30 -15.12 -11.52
N GLU A 103 -8.32 -14.28 -11.49
CA GLU A 103 -8.79 -13.49 -12.64
C GLU A 103 -7.79 -12.41 -13.06
N SER A 104 -6.76 -12.17 -12.24
CA SER A 104 -5.62 -11.32 -12.58
C SER A 104 -4.72 -11.89 -13.70
N GLU A 105 -5.09 -13.01 -14.32
CA GLU A 105 -4.50 -13.50 -15.58
C GLU A 105 -5.22 -12.99 -16.84
N SER A 106 -6.11 -12.02 -16.71
CA SER A 106 -6.80 -11.36 -17.83
C SER A 106 -5.81 -10.64 -18.77
N SER A 107 -6.24 -10.36 -20.00
CA SER A 107 -5.42 -9.58 -20.94
C SER A 107 -5.00 -8.22 -20.36
N ALA A 108 -5.89 -7.57 -19.59
CA ALA A 108 -5.59 -6.31 -18.95
C ALA A 108 -4.45 -6.44 -17.92
N SER A 109 -4.49 -7.46 -17.07
CA SER A 109 -3.48 -7.66 -16.04
C SER A 109 -2.09 -7.99 -16.60
N LYS A 110 -2.04 -8.64 -17.77
CA LYS A 110 -0.77 -8.93 -18.48
C LYS A 110 -0.11 -7.69 -19.05
N THR A 111 -0.91 -6.70 -19.48
CA THR A 111 -0.41 -5.48 -20.11
C THR A 111 -0.25 -4.31 -19.15
N ASN A 112 -0.95 -4.30 -18.01
CA ASN A 112 -0.91 -3.21 -17.04
C ASN A 112 0.50 -2.82 -16.58
N PRO A 113 1.43 -3.75 -16.28
CA PRO A 113 2.77 -3.38 -15.84
C PRO A 113 3.52 -2.54 -16.88
N ASP A 114 3.48 -2.96 -18.15
CA ASP A 114 4.17 -2.27 -19.22
C ASP A 114 3.51 -0.93 -19.56
N GLU A 115 2.19 -0.86 -19.51
CA GLU A 115 1.44 0.38 -19.69
C GLU A 115 1.70 1.38 -18.56
N LEU A 116 1.83 0.93 -17.32
CA LEU A 116 2.19 1.80 -16.21
C LEU A 116 3.62 2.31 -16.33
N LYS A 117 4.60 1.45 -16.69
CA LYS A 117 6.00 1.88 -16.92
C LYS A 117 6.13 3.02 -17.92
N GLN A 118 5.25 3.06 -18.94
CA GLN A 118 5.27 4.11 -19.96
C GLN A 118 4.65 5.44 -19.48
N ARG A 119 3.82 5.41 -18.44
CA ARG A 119 2.99 6.55 -18.00
C ARG A 119 3.42 7.17 -16.68
N VAL A 120 4.16 6.44 -15.87
CA VAL A 120 4.59 6.91 -14.55
C VAL A 120 6.10 7.11 -14.51
N GLN A 121 6.54 8.12 -13.78
CA GLN A 121 7.97 8.39 -13.57
C GLN A 121 8.56 7.66 -12.36
N TYR A 122 7.71 7.01 -11.57
CA TYR A 122 8.11 6.30 -10.37
C TYR A 122 8.46 4.83 -10.68
N PRO A 123 9.45 4.22 -9.99
CA PRO A 123 9.81 2.84 -10.22
C PRO A 123 8.69 1.87 -9.83
N ILE A 124 8.51 0.82 -10.63
CA ILE A 124 7.77 -0.36 -10.21
C ILE A 124 8.72 -1.22 -9.41
N LEU A 125 8.57 -1.20 -8.07
CA LEU A 125 9.45 -1.90 -7.13
C LEU A 125 9.28 -3.41 -7.21
N ALA A 126 8.03 -3.87 -7.35
CA ALA A 126 7.73 -5.29 -7.44
C ALA A 126 6.42 -5.55 -8.19
N THR A 127 6.30 -6.76 -8.74
CA THR A 127 5.06 -7.33 -9.25
C THR A 127 4.81 -8.66 -8.53
N VAL A 128 3.72 -8.72 -7.76
CA VAL A 128 3.34 -9.88 -6.95
C VAL A 128 2.24 -10.64 -7.67
N GLY A 129 2.51 -11.89 -8.02
CA GLY A 129 1.52 -12.80 -8.63
C GLY A 129 0.51 -13.32 -7.62
N TYR A 130 -0.64 -13.79 -8.11
CA TYR A 130 -1.63 -14.45 -7.26
C TYR A 130 -1.14 -15.84 -6.84
N GLN A 131 -1.02 -16.07 -5.54
CA GLN A 131 -0.59 -17.36 -4.98
C GLN A 131 -1.70 -17.96 -4.11
N LEU A 132 -2.40 -18.94 -4.67
CA LEU A 132 -3.54 -19.60 -3.99
C LEU A 132 -3.11 -20.43 -2.76
N ASN A 133 -1.88 -20.97 -2.78
CA ASN A 133 -1.45 -22.00 -1.83
C ASN A 133 -0.70 -21.47 -0.60
N SER A 134 -0.19 -20.24 -0.62
CA SER A 134 0.60 -19.70 0.49
C SER A 134 -0.24 -19.27 1.70
N ILE A 135 -1.55 -19.09 1.51
CA ILE A 135 -2.44 -18.58 2.56
C ILE A 135 -3.04 -19.71 3.43
N ARG A 136 -3.03 -20.96 2.94
CA ARG A 136 -3.74 -22.07 3.63
C ARG A 136 -2.97 -22.75 4.75
N ASN A 137 -1.64 -22.66 4.82
CA ASN A 137 -0.85 -23.38 5.82
C ASN A 137 -0.19 -22.45 6.85
N LYS A 138 -1.01 -21.77 7.67
CA LYS A 138 -0.53 -20.94 8.80
C LYS A 138 0.20 -21.73 9.90
N HIS A 139 0.30 -23.06 9.81
CA HIS A 139 0.88 -23.92 10.86
C HIS A 139 2.05 -24.79 10.43
N GLU A 140 2.43 -24.79 9.16
CA GLU A 140 3.63 -25.51 8.72
C GLU A 140 4.81 -24.53 8.59
N LYS A 141 5.88 -24.80 9.36
CA LYS A 141 7.17 -24.13 9.13
C LYS A 141 7.63 -24.45 7.71
N PRO A 142 8.10 -23.48 6.93
CA PRO A 142 8.62 -23.73 5.59
C PRO A 142 9.81 -24.68 5.68
N THR A 143 9.65 -25.92 5.19
CA THR A 143 10.72 -26.90 5.07
C THR A 143 11.19 -26.93 3.63
N GLY A 144 11.93 -25.90 3.20
CA GLY A 144 12.56 -25.89 1.88
C GLY A 144 13.03 -24.49 1.49
N PRO A 145 14.07 -24.38 0.67
CA PRO A 145 14.49 -23.11 0.14
C PRO A 145 13.42 -22.62 -0.85
N HIS A 146 12.98 -21.37 -0.65
CA HIS A 146 12.20 -20.55 -1.58
C HIS A 146 10.71 -20.89 -1.75
N LEU A 147 9.93 -20.67 -0.68
CA LEU A 147 8.46 -20.61 -0.82
C LEU A 147 7.97 -19.26 -1.37
N PHE A 148 8.85 -18.29 -1.52
CA PHE A 148 8.62 -17.02 -2.20
C PHE A 148 9.81 -16.79 -3.12
N ASP A 149 9.61 -16.79 -4.44
CA ASP A 149 10.41 -15.93 -5.28
C ASP A 149 10.10 -14.53 -4.76
N HIS A 150 11.00 -13.98 -3.95
CA HIS A 150 10.77 -12.75 -3.21
C HIS A 150 10.80 -11.57 -4.19
N PRO A 151 9.66 -11.07 -4.68
CA PRO A 151 9.65 -9.93 -5.58
C PRO A 151 10.21 -8.66 -4.94
N PHE A 152 10.61 -8.76 -3.66
CA PHE A 152 11.12 -7.67 -2.84
C PHE A 152 12.61 -7.81 -2.49
N ASP A 153 13.28 -8.92 -2.86
CA ASP A 153 14.67 -9.18 -2.45
C ASP A 153 15.66 -8.18 -3.08
N ASP A 154 15.35 -7.68 -4.27
CA ASP A 154 16.19 -6.72 -4.98
C ASP A 154 15.93 -5.26 -4.58
N ILE A 155 14.97 -5.01 -3.67
CA ILE A 155 14.65 -3.65 -3.23
C ILE A 155 15.58 -3.24 -2.11
N ASN A 156 16.40 -2.23 -2.35
CA ASN A 156 17.13 -1.58 -1.27
C ASN A 156 16.19 -0.64 -0.49
N TRP A 157 15.52 -1.17 0.51
CA TRP A 157 14.55 -0.45 1.32
C TRP A 157 15.11 0.80 1.99
N LEU A 158 16.41 0.79 2.32
CA LEU A 158 17.07 1.92 2.99
C LEU A 158 17.22 3.14 2.06
N THR A 159 17.29 2.93 0.75
CA THR A 159 17.38 4.04 -0.22
C THR A 159 16.03 4.67 -0.59
N LEU A 160 14.92 4.08 -0.15
CA LEU A 160 13.58 4.62 -0.40
C LEU A 160 13.18 5.71 0.61
N THR A 161 14.01 5.97 1.62
CA THR A 161 13.73 6.92 2.71
C THR A 161 14.43 8.28 2.53
N ASP A 162 15.27 8.41 1.52
CA ASP A 162 15.96 9.66 1.16
C ASP A 162 15.10 10.42 0.12
#